data_292edf2850788c16e47bd057f9b5fbb6
#
_entry.id   292edf2850788c16e47bd057f9b5fbb6
#
_cell.length_a   1.000
_cell.length_b   1.000
_cell.length_c   1.000
_cell.angle_alpha   90.00
_cell.angle_beta   90.00
_cell.angle_gamma   90.00
#
_symmetry.space_group_name_H-M   'P 1'
#
loop_
_entity.id
_entity.type
_entity.pdbx_description
1 polymer ?
#
loop_
_entity_poly.entity_id
_entity_poly.type
_entity_poly.pdbx_seq_one_letter_code
_entity_poly.pdbx_strand_id
1 'polypeptide(L)'
;MLYFLTGTTASGKSAIAHKIAIEKNIPILSLDSMAVYKGLDILTAKPTEVMRTEVLYFGLDIAETDQNFSVVDYLNYLIDKNIPKLSFEQDILVVGGTGLYYKSIIDSFEFRPTDPAIRAELEQLNYEQLLKFHELHEIELPNTELNKRRLIRNIEDNILEQSKYIFPPINVNE
;
A
#
# COMPACT_ATOMS: atom_id res chain seq x y z
N MET A 1 13.64 -13.02 5.81
CA MET A 1 13.56 -11.75 6.56
C MET A 1 13.36 -10.60 5.58
N LEU A 2 12.66 -9.50 5.96
CA LEU A 2 12.51 -8.33 5.10
C LEU A 2 13.58 -7.29 5.43
N TYR A 3 14.29 -6.82 4.40
CA TYR A 3 15.25 -5.71 4.46
C TYR A 3 14.70 -4.53 3.67
N PHE A 4 14.61 -3.36 4.27
CA PHE A 4 14.00 -2.18 3.65
C PHE A 4 15.06 -1.22 3.11
N LEU A 5 15.00 -0.92 1.82
CA LEU A 5 15.76 0.13 1.15
C LEU A 5 14.83 1.30 0.84
N THR A 6 14.87 2.33 1.67
CA THR A 6 14.06 3.53 1.56
C THR A 6 14.89 4.74 1.14
N GLY A 7 14.24 5.80 0.71
CA GLY A 7 14.89 7.07 0.35
C GLY A 7 14.04 7.87 -0.65
N THR A 8 14.47 9.09 -0.96
CA THR A 8 13.76 9.99 -1.86
C THR A 8 13.64 9.46 -3.29
N THR A 9 12.64 9.89 -4.02
CA THR A 9 12.50 9.60 -5.46
C THR A 9 13.75 10.06 -6.20
N ALA A 10 14.13 9.33 -7.25
CA ALA A 10 15.32 9.56 -8.07
C ALA A 10 16.69 9.46 -7.35
N SER A 11 16.75 8.86 -6.14
CA SER A 11 18.02 8.65 -5.42
C SER A 11 18.82 7.41 -5.86
N GLY A 12 18.39 6.70 -6.91
CA GLY A 12 19.07 5.51 -7.42
C GLY A 12 18.76 4.21 -6.67
N LYS A 13 17.80 4.19 -5.74
CA LYS A 13 17.42 3.00 -4.95
C LYS A 13 17.22 1.75 -5.78
N SER A 14 16.44 1.84 -6.87
CA SER A 14 16.09 0.67 -7.69
C SER A 14 17.31 0.02 -8.33
N ALA A 15 18.27 0.82 -8.79
CA ALA A 15 19.51 0.30 -9.37
C ALA A 15 20.41 -0.38 -8.33
N ILE A 16 20.49 0.20 -7.12
CA ILE A 16 21.23 -0.38 -6.00
C ILE A 16 20.56 -1.67 -5.54
N ALA A 17 19.23 -1.64 -5.37
CA ALA A 17 18.45 -2.79 -4.96
C ALA A 17 18.63 -3.98 -5.92
N HIS A 18 18.59 -3.73 -7.22
CA HIS A 18 18.78 -4.77 -8.23
C HIS A 18 20.17 -5.43 -8.11
N LYS A 19 21.24 -4.64 -7.93
CA LYS A 19 22.59 -5.17 -7.72
C LYS A 19 22.68 -6.02 -6.47
N ILE A 20 22.12 -5.54 -5.35
CA ILE A 20 22.09 -6.30 -4.08
C ILE A 20 21.31 -7.62 -4.27
N ALA A 21 20.17 -7.56 -4.95
CA ALA A 21 19.33 -8.73 -5.17
C ALA A 21 20.03 -9.82 -6.00
N ILE A 22 20.77 -9.43 -7.05
CA ILE A 22 21.61 -10.35 -7.83
C ILE A 22 22.71 -10.92 -6.93
N GLU A 23 23.47 -10.08 -6.23
CA GLU A 23 24.62 -10.52 -5.39
C GLU A 23 24.18 -11.49 -4.29
N LYS A 24 23.03 -11.23 -3.67
CA LYS A 24 22.51 -12.02 -2.56
C LYS A 24 21.57 -13.14 -3.00
N ASN A 25 21.22 -13.20 -4.28
CA ASN A 25 20.25 -14.13 -4.84
C ASN A 25 18.90 -14.10 -4.08
N ILE A 26 18.35 -12.90 -3.87
CA ILE A 26 17.11 -12.66 -3.15
C ILE A 26 16.10 -11.90 -4.02
N PRO A 27 14.78 -12.11 -3.82
CA PRO A 27 13.77 -11.36 -4.55
C PRO A 27 13.65 -9.92 -4.06
N ILE A 28 13.07 -9.08 -4.92
CA ILE A 28 12.69 -7.69 -4.61
C ILE A 28 11.17 -7.59 -4.44
N LEU A 29 10.73 -6.93 -3.38
CA LEU A 29 9.35 -6.49 -3.19
C LEU A 29 9.25 -4.98 -3.39
N SER A 30 8.50 -4.55 -4.41
CA SER A 30 8.29 -3.13 -4.71
C SER A 30 7.20 -2.53 -3.81
N LEU A 31 7.54 -1.51 -3.02
CA LEU A 31 6.59 -0.68 -2.24
C LEU A 31 6.29 0.64 -2.95
N ASP A 32 5.87 0.57 -4.19
CA ASP A 32 5.49 1.73 -5.00
C ASP A 32 4.04 1.62 -5.44
N SER A 33 3.19 2.55 -4.96
CA SER A 33 1.76 2.57 -5.25
C SER A 33 1.41 2.85 -6.73
N MET A 34 2.38 3.31 -7.52
CA MET A 34 2.18 3.53 -8.96
C MET A 34 2.74 2.39 -9.80
N ALA A 35 3.77 1.70 -9.32
CA ALA A 35 4.33 0.54 -10.02
C ALA A 35 3.41 -0.69 -10.01
N VAL A 36 2.37 -0.69 -9.20
CA VAL A 36 1.32 -1.73 -9.18
C VAL A 36 0.49 -1.77 -10.46
N TYR A 37 0.36 -0.65 -11.18
CA TYR A 37 -0.48 -0.57 -12.36
C TYR A 37 0.25 -1.07 -13.62
N LYS A 38 -0.38 -1.93 -14.40
CA LYS A 38 0.15 -2.43 -15.67
C LYS A 38 0.35 -1.31 -16.68
N GLY A 39 1.35 -1.47 -17.56
CA GLY A 39 1.60 -0.56 -18.67
C GLY A 39 2.18 0.82 -18.33
N LEU A 40 2.39 1.15 -17.04
CA LEU A 40 2.99 2.42 -16.62
C LEU A 40 4.52 2.32 -16.43
N ASP A 41 5.21 1.51 -17.22
CA ASP A 41 6.60 1.11 -16.98
C ASP A 41 7.58 2.29 -17.00
N ILE A 42 7.44 3.19 -17.97
CA ILE A 42 8.32 4.36 -18.12
C ILE A 42 8.00 5.39 -17.04
N LEU A 43 6.71 5.66 -16.81
CA LEU A 43 6.27 6.70 -15.87
C LEU A 43 6.68 6.37 -14.41
N THR A 44 6.70 5.11 -14.07
CA THR A 44 7.01 4.63 -12.70
C THR A 44 8.42 4.05 -12.59
N ALA A 45 9.22 4.18 -13.65
CA ALA A 45 10.60 3.68 -13.72
C ALA A 45 10.71 2.21 -13.25
N LYS A 46 9.80 1.35 -13.68
CA LYS A 46 9.83 -0.09 -13.38
C LYS A 46 11.11 -0.76 -13.91
N PRO A 47 11.53 -1.87 -13.31
CA PRO A 47 12.63 -2.66 -13.83
C PRO A 47 12.30 -3.14 -15.26
N THR A 48 13.32 -3.11 -16.12
CA THR A 48 13.20 -3.60 -17.50
C THR A 48 12.92 -5.10 -17.55
N GLU A 49 12.45 -5.62 -18.70
CA GLU A 49 12.25 -7.06 -18.87
C GLU A 49 13.53 -7.85 -18.60
N VAL A 50 14.69 -7.35 -19.05
CA VAL A 50 15.99 -7.98 -18.75
C VAL A 50 16.22 -8.09 -17.24
N MET A 51 16.03 -6.99 -16.49
CA MET A 51 16.18 -7.02 -15.03
C MET A 51 15.21 -8.00 -14.35
N ARG A 52 14.01 -8.14 -14.90
CA ARG A 52 13.00 -9.09 -14.37
C ARG A 52 13.34 -10.55 -14.68
N THR A 53 14.20 -10.84 -15.65
CA THR A 53 14.75 -12.20 -15.87
C THR A 53 15.90 -12.53 -14.93
N GLU A 54 16.60 -11.53 -14.44
CA GLU A 54 17.75 -11.70 -13.51
C GLU A 54 17.30 -11.81 -12.04
N VAL A 55 16.24 -11.08 -11.66
CA VAL A 55 15.74 -11.01 -10.28
C VAL A 55 14.22 -11.17 -10.26
N LEU A 56 13.70 -11.94 -9.32
CA LEU A 56 12.27 -12.06 -9.09
C LEU A 56 11.74 -10.80 -8.40
N TYR A 57 10.74 -10.15 -9.03
CA TYR A 57 10.07 -8.97 -8.48
C TYR A 57 8.63 -9.28 -8.06
N PHE A 58 8.25 -8.82 -6.88
CA PHE A 58 6.88 -8.77 -6.39
C PHE A 58 6.38 -7.31 -6.34
N GLY A 59 5.07 -7.12 -6.38
CA GLY A 59 4.46 -5.79 -6.23
C GLY A 59 4.44 -4.95 -7.51
N LEU A 60 4.65 -5.57 -8.68
CA LEU A 60 4.58 -4.93 -9.99
C LEU A 60 3.42 -5.48 -10.80
N ASP A 61 2.78 -4.64 -11.63
CA ASP A 61 1.80 -5.05 -12.65
C ASP A 61 0.62 -5.90 -12.11
N ILE A 62 0.11 -5.56 -10.96
CA ILE A 62 -0.95 -6.29 -10.24
C ILE A 62 -2.35 -5.74 -10.49
N ALA A 63 -2.49 -4.49 -10.93
CA ALA A 63 -3.77 -3.82 -11.17
C ALA A 63 -3.85 -3.23 -12.57
N GLU A 64 -5.06 -3.15 -13.11
CA GLU A 64 -5.32 -2.39 -14.34
C GLU A 64 -5.40 -0.89 -14.04
N THR A 65 -5.11 -0.03 -15.01
CA THR A 65 -5.05 1.43 -14.81
C THR A 65 -6.40 2.09 -14.55
N ASP A 66 -7.49 1.43 -14.88
CA ASP A 66 -8.87 1.87 -14.63
C ASP A 66 -9.42 1.39 -13.27
N GLN A 67 -8.64 0.62 -12.52
CA GLN A 67 -9.01 0.11 -11.20
C GLN A 67 -8.51 1.01 -10.07
N ASN A 68 -9.34 1.20 -9.05
CA ASN A 68 -8.87 1.75 -7.79
C ASN A 68 -8.15 0.66 -7.01
N PHE A 69 -6.85 0.82 -6.79
CA PHE A 69 -6.03 -0.13 -6.05
C PHE A 69 -5.62 0.47 -4.70
N SER A 70 -6.11 -0.11 -3.63
CA SER A 70 -5.89 0.35 -2.25
C SER A 70 -4.70 -0.36 -1.59
N VAL A 71 -4.30 0.14 -0.42
CA VAL A 71 -3.31 -0.53 0.43
C VAL A 71 -3.81 -1.91 0.91
N VAL A 72 -5.11 -2.07 1.12
CA VAL A 72 -5.70 -3.37 1.51
C VAL A 72 -5.58 -4.38 0.37
N ASP A 73 -5.82 -3.96 -0.88
CA ASP A 73 -5.61 -4.81 -2.06
C ASP A 73 -4.15 -5.22 -2.19
N TYR A 74 -3.22 -4.31 -1.89
CA TYR A 74 -1.80 -4.62 -1.86
C TYR A 74 -1.46 -5.66 -0.78
N LEU A 75 -1.99 -5.51 0.44
CA LEU A 75 -1.77 -6.48 1.51
C LEU A 75 -2.37 -7.85 1.18
N ASN A 76 -3.56 -7.90 0.58
CA ASN A 76 -4.15 -9.15 0.08
C ASN A 76 -3.25 -9.80 -0.96
N TYR A 77 -2.73 -9.02 -1.90
CA TYR A 77 -1.74 -9.52 -2.87
C TYR A 77 -0.50 -10.14 -2.19
N LEU A 78 0.02 -9.51 -1.12
CA LEU A 78 1.17 -10.07 -0.38
C LEU A 78 0.81 -11.40 0.29
N ILE A 79 -0.40 -11.54 0.80
CA ILE A 79 -0.90 -12.81 1.37
C ILE A 79 -1.03 -13.88 0.29
N ASP A 80 -1.64 -13.55 -0.85
CA ASP A 80 -1.81 -14.47 -1.98
C ASP A 80 -0.47 -14.95 -2.55
N LYS A 81 0.56 -14.11 -2.49
CA LYS A 81 1.94 -14.46 -2.85
C LYS A 81 2.71 -15.13 -1.72
N ASN A 82 2.08 -15.40 -0.58
CA ASN A 82 2.69 -15.97 0.63
C ASN A 82 3.91 -15.19 1.14
N ILE A 83 3.99 -13.87 0.89
CA ILE A 83 5.10 -13.03 1.34
C ILE A 83 5.30 -13.10 2.86
N PRO A 84 4.24 -13.06 3.72
CA PRO A 84 4.42 -13.23 5.15
C PRO A 84 5.20 -14.50 5.50
N LYS A 85 4.77 -15.66 4.98
CA LYS A 85 5.48 -16.93 5.22
C LYS A 85 6.87 -16.94 4.61
N LEU A 86 7.01 -16.47 3.37
CA LEU A 86 8.27 -16.44 2.65
C LEU A 86 9.34 -15.62 3.39
N SER A 87 8.94 -14.56 4.13
CA SER A 87 9.84 -13.73 4.92
C SER A 87 10.54 -14.49 6.07
N PHE A 88 10.00 -15.62 6.53
CA PHE A 88 10.63 -16.50 7.51
C PHE A 88 11.54 -17.54 6.86
N GLU A 89 11.35 -17.82 5.56
CA GLU A 89 12.07 -18.86 4.83
C GLU A 89 13.28 -18.32 4.07
N GLN A 90 13.21 -17.09 3.59
CA GLN A 90 14.30 -16.43 2.85
C GLN A 90 14.30 -14.90 3.06
N ASP A 91 15.42 -14.29 2.69
CA ASP A 91 15.56 -12.84 2.67
C ASP A 91 14.81 -12.24 1.47
N ILE A 92 14.19 -11.07 1.66
CA ILE A 92 13.48 -10.31 0.62
C ILE A 92 13.91 -8.85 0.75
N LEU A 93 14.35 -8.24 -0.34
CA LEU A 93 14.69 -6.82 -0.36
C LEU A 93 13.46 -5.99 -0.73
N VAL A 94 12.99 -5.18 0.21
CA VAL A 94 11.81 -4.32 0.05
C VAL A 94 12.26 -2.94 -0.38
N VAL A 95 11.77 -2.46 -1.52
CA VAL A 95 12.25 -1.23 -2.16
C VAL A 95 11.07 -0.32 -2.49
N GLY A 96 11.08 0.91 -2.01
CA GLY A 96 10.06 1.89 -2.35
C GLY A 96 10.02 3.10 -1.43
N GLY A 97 9.10 4.01 -1.74
CA GLY A 97 8.92 5.27 -1.02
C GLY A 97 7.49 5.48 -0.52
N THR A 98 6.57 4.54 -0.72
CA THR A 98 5.18 4.69 -0.31
C THR A 98 5.02 4.42 1.18
N GLY A 99 5.08 5.51 1.98
CA GLY A 99 5.06 5.44 3.44
C GLY A 99 3.86 4.70 4.03
N LEU A 100 2.69 4.78 3.38
CA LEU A 100 1.49 4.05 3.82
C LEU A 100 1.68 2.53 3.69
N TYR A 101 2.23 2.05 2.58
CA TYR A 101 2.50 0.62 2.37
C TYR A 101 3.55 0.12 3.38
N TYR A 102 4.60 0.91 3.60
CA TYR A 102 5.63 0.61 4.61
C TYR A 102 5.02 0.43 5.99
N LYS A 103 4.27 1.44 6.47
CA LYS A 103 3.61 1.40 7.78
C LYS A 103 2.63 0.25 7.91
N SER A 104 1.85 -0.04 6.87
CA SER A 104 0.87 -1.12 6.91
C SER A 104 1.48 -2.51 7.08
N ILE A 105 2.73 -2.69 6.61
CA ILE A 105 3.46 -3.94 6.75
C ILE A 105 4.12 -4.05 8.13
N ILE A 106 4.73 -2.96 8.63
CA ILE A 106 5.54 -3.00 9.86
C ILE A 106 4.69 -2.79 11.11
N ASP A 107 3.80 -1.80 11.08
CA ASP A 107 3.04 -1.37 12.26
C ASP A 107 1.78 -2.21 12.48
N SER A 108 1.57 -3.30 11.73
CA SER A 108 0.34 -4.11 11.77
C SER A 108 -0.92 -3.24 11.71
N PHE A 109 -0.94 -2.32 10.73
CA PHE A 109 -1.97 -1.30 10.61
C PHE A 109 -3.34 -1.95 10.47
N GLU A 110 -4.28 -1.60 11.35
CA GLU A 110 -5.66 -2.08 11.28
C GLU A 110 -6.42 -1.29 10.21
N PHE A 111 -6.86 -1.98 9.18
CA PHE A 111 -7.73 -1.38 8.17
C PHE A 111 -9.18 -1.75 8.46
N ARG A 112 -10.04 -0.76 8.42
CA ARG A 112 -11.48 -0.97 8.49
C ARG A 112 -12.02 -1.15 7.07
N PRO A 113 -13.02 -2.01 6.87
CA PRO A 113 -13.65 -2.17 5.58
C PRO A 113 -14.28 -0.87 5.10
N THR A 114 -14.49 -0.76 3.81
CA THR A 114 -15.30 0.27 3.20
C THR A 114 -16.57 -0.36 2.65
N ASP A 115 -17.71 0.32 2.78
CA ASP A 115 -18.93 -0.06 2.08
C ASP A 115 -19.05 0.79 0.81
N PRO A 116 -19.01 0.19 -0.39
CA PRO A 116 -19.11 0.93 -1.64
C PRO A 116 -20.40 1.75 -1.79
N ALA A 117 -21.53 1.29 -1.21
CA ALA A 117 -22.80 2.01 -1.27
C ALA A 117 -22.75 3.27 -0.39
N ILE A 118 -22.33 3.11 0.87
CA ILE A 118 -22.15 4.24 1.79
C ILE A 118 -21.15 5.24 1.22
N ARG A 119 -20.03 4.76 0.67
CA ARG A 119 -19.03 5.62 0.05
C ARG A 119 -19.58 6.41 -1.12
N ALA A 120 -20.34 5.78 -2.01
CA ALA A 120 -20.95 6.45 -3.17
C ALA A 120 -21.93 7.57 -2.75
N GLU A 121 -22.69 7.37 -1.67
CA GLU A 121 -23.56 8.40 -1.10
C GLU A 121 -22.76 9.57 -0.51
N LEU A 122 -21.73 9.29 0.29
CA LEU A 122 -20.88 10.32 0.90
C LEU A 122 -20.08 11.11 -0.14
N GLU A 123 -19.67 10.49 -1.24
CA GLU A 123 -18.97 11.16 -2.34
C GLU A 123 -19.82 12.19 -3.08
N GLN A 124 -21.14 12.08 -3.03
CA GLN A 124 -22.06 13.10 -3.59
C GLN A 124 -22.12 14.36 -2.74
N LEU A 125 -21.79 14.27 -1.45
CA LEU A 125 -21.79 15.42 -0.55
C LEU A 125 -20.61 16.34 -0.84
N ASN A 126 -20.82 17.66 -0.71
CA ASN A 126 -19.73 18.63 -0.74
C ASN A 126 -19.03 18.71 0.64
N TYR A 127 -17.93 19.48 0.70
CA TYR A 127 -17.13 19.60 1.93
C TYR A 127 -17.94 20.12 3.12
N GLU A 128 -18.78 21.14 2.93
CA GLU A 128 -19.61 21.75 3.99
C GLU A 128 -20.67 20.76 4.50
N GLN A 129 -21.27 20.00 3.59
CA GLN A 129 -22.25 18.98 3.94
C GLN A 129 -21.61 17.84 4.76
N LEU A 130 -20.40 17.46 4.45
CA LEU A 130 -19.64 16.47 5.24
C LEU A 130 -19.30 16.96 6.63
N LEU A 131 -18.91 18.24 6.80
CA LEU A 131 -18.70 18.84 8.12
C LEU A 131 -19.99 18.87 8.93
N LYS A 132 -21.10 19.25 8.31
CA LYS A 132 -22.42 19.24 8.95
C LYS A 132 -22.85 17.82 9.32
N PHE A 133 -22.50 16.83 8.53
CA PHE A 133 -22.75 15.42 8.83
C PHE A 133 -22.02 15.00 10.11
N HIS A 134 -20.73 15.37 10.27
CA HIS A 134 -19.97 15.12 11.50
C HIS A 134 -20.64 15.75 12.72
N GLU A 135 -21.04 17.01 12.62
CA GLU A 135 -21.73 17.73 13.69
C GLU A 135 -23.06 17.06 14.09
N LEU A 136 -23.87 16.69 13.09
CA LEU A 136 -25.20 16.10 13.31
C LEU A 136 -25.13 14.71 13.97
N HIS A 137 -24.09 13.95 13.66
CA HIS A 137 -23.89 12.57 14.15
C HIS A 137 -22.88 12.49 15.30
N GLU A 138 -22.45 13.63 15.85
CA GLU A 138 -21.47 13.71 16.95
C GLU A 138 -20.16 12.96 16.66
N ILE A 139 -19.74 12.93 15.39
CA ILE A 139 -18.49 12.29 14.96
C ILE A 139 -17.36 13.29 15.12
N GLU A 140 -16.35 12.96 15.94
CA GLU A 140 -15.16 13.79 16.09
C GLU A 140 -14.42 13.93 14.75
N LEU A 141 -14.00 15.16 14.43
CA LEU A 141 -13.21 15.42 13.24
C LEU A 141 -11.82 14.78 13.34
N PRO A 142 -11.27 14.27 12.24
CA PRO A 142 -9.93 13.68 12.27
C PRO A 142 -8.87 14.71 12.65
N ASN A 143 -7.95 14.33 13.54
CA ASN A 143 -6.85 15.18 13.98
C ASN A 143 -5.71 15.24 12.94
N THR A 144 -6.07 15.59 11.69
CA THR A 144 -5.17 15.75 10.57
C THR A 144 -5.69 16.86 9.65
N GLU A 145 -4.90 17.24 8.64
CA GLU A 145 -5.38 18.17 7.62
C GLU A 145 -6.71 17.71 7.02
N LEU A 146 -7.74 18.55 7.12
CA LEU A 146 -9.08 18.22 6.69
C LEU A 146 -9.20 18.34 5.15
N ASN A 147 -9.64 17.27 4.53
CA ASN A 147 -10.05 17.26 3.12
C ASN A 147 -11.23 16.30 2.92
N LYS A 148 -11.92 16.42 1.80
CA LYS A 148 -13.15 15.65 1.49
C LYS A 148 -12.94 14.13 1.70
N ARG A 149 -11.82 13.58 1.20
CA ARG A 149 -11.52 12.15 1.30
C ARG A 149 -11.34 11.68 2.75
N ARG A 150 -10.68 12.50 3.59
CA ARG A 150 -10.47 12.18 5.01
C ARG A 150 -11.75 12.29 5.82
N LEU A 151 -12.61 13.27 5.53
CA LEU A 151 -13.92 13.38 6.16
C LEU A 151 -14.80 12.16 5.84
N ILE A 152 -14.89 11.76 4.57
CA ILE A 152 -15.62 10.56 4.16
C ILE A 152 -15.07 9.34 4.90
N ARG A 153 -13.76 9.14 4.92
CA ARG A 153 -13.15 8.00 5.58
C ARG A 153 -13.43 7.98 7.08
N ASN A 154 -13.39 9.13 7.74
CA ASN A 154 -13.70 9.23 9.17
C ASN A 154 -15.18 8.90 9.45
N ILE A 155 -16.12 9.33 8.60
CA ILE A 155 -17.52 8.95 8.69
C ILE A 155 -17.69 7.43 8.53
N GLU A 156 -17.09 6.82 7.51
CA GLU A 156 -17.14 5.37 7.31
C GLU A 156 -16.61 4.62 8.52
N ASP A 157 -15.49 5.05 9.08
CA ASP A 157 -14.85 4.44 10.24
C ASP A 157 -15.72 4.48 11.51
N ASN A 158 -16.66 5.43 11.60
CA ASN A 158 -17.58 5.57 12.73
C ASN A 158 -18.94 4.89 12.50
N ILE A 159 -19.40 4.79 11.25
CA ILE A 159 -20.70 4.19 10.93
C ILE A 159 -20.60 2.67 10.75
N LEU A 160 -19.52 2.18 10.15
CA LEU A 160 -19.35 0.77 9.88
C LEU A 160 -18.92 0.03 11.15
N GLU A 161 -19.80 -0.81 11.69
CA GLU A 161 -19.47 -1.76 12.75
C GLU A 161 -18.38 -2.74 12.30
N GLN A 162 -17.41 -2.93 13.14
CA GLN A 162 -16.04 -3.25 12.94
C GLN A 162 -15.76 -4.72 12.62
N SER A 163 -15.44 -5.04 11.39
CA SER A 163 -14.47 -6.08 11.11
C SER A 163 -13.10 -5.43 10.81
N LYS A 164 -12.13 -5.66 11.68
CA LYS A 164 -10.76 -5.16 11.46
C LYS A 164 -10.00 -6.14 10.58
N TYR A 165 -9.36 -5.62 9.53
CA TYR A 165 -8.41 -6.38 8.77
C TYR A 165 -7.03 -6.26 9.43
N ILE A 166 -6.45 -7.39 9.84
CA ILE A 166 -5.12 -7.46 10.45
C ILE A 166 -4.20 -8.20 9.48
N PHE A 167 -3.11 -7.54 9.06
CA PHE A 167 -2.11 -8.18 8.24
C PHE A 167 -1.34 -9.24 9.06
N PRO A 168 -1.10 -10.45 8.51
CA PRO A 168 -0.37 -11.49 9.22
C PRO A 168 1.04 -11.05 9.62
N PRO A 169 1.61 -11.59 10.70
CA PRO A 169 2.96 -11.27 11.13
C PRO A 169 3.99 -11.56 10.04
N ILE A 170 4.98 -10.69 9.94
CA ILE A 170 6.02 -10.72 8.93
C ILE A 170 7.38 -10.60 9.60
N ASN A 171 8.39 -11.27 9.07
CA ASN A 171 9.73 -11.23 9.62
C ASN A 171 10.49 -10.01 9.11
N VAL A 172 10.66 -9.00 9.95
CA VAL A 172 11.44 -7.78 9.66
C VAL A 172 12.71 -7.75 10.49
N ASN A 173 13.76 -7.16 9.94
CA ASN A 173 14.97 -6.85 10.69
C ASN A 173 14.83 -5.41 11.21
N GLU A 174 14.79 -5.26 12.52
CA GLU A 174 14.81 -3.97 13.22
C GLU A 174 16.21 -3.37 13.25
#